data_58c2443509df11915600ce096045ff33
#
_entry.id   58c2443509df11915600ce096045ff33
#
_cell.length_a   1.000
_cell.length_b   1.000
_cell.length_c   1.000
_cell.angle_alpha   90.00
_cell.angle_beta   90.00
_cell.angle_gamma   90.00
#
_symmetry.space_group_name_H-M   'P 1'
#
loop_
_entity.id
_entity.type
_entity.pdbx_description
1 polymer ?
#
loop_
_entity_poly.entity_id
_entity_poly.type
_entity_poly.pdbx_seq_one_letter_code
_entity_poly.pdbx_strand_id
1 'polypeptide(L)'
;MAVTTSTENSGLLSVLLPPFEDEHQIKMHILSVGSGKALRLGQNGDVDLVLVHAPDAEKRFINAGYGVGRIAVMHNDFILLGPGSDPAGVKSATSLADALGLIKMSQSTFISRGDDSGTHKKEQKLWETAGIKPDRKWYLSIGQGMGAALTMAYEKQAYILSDRGTYLAYLGRMNLDIVYEKDEILKNLYHIILVNPKIHPHIKTELAQKFIDYITAEEGQKIILNFRINNEPLFYPDVIN
;
A
#
# COMPACT_ATOMS: atom_id res chain seq x y z
N MET A 1 -11.90 7.18 12.92
CA MET A 1 -11.53 6.23 11.83
C MET A 1 -10.17 5.62 12.12
N ALA A 2 -9.96 4.31 11.85
CA ALA A 2 -8.64 3.70 11.85
C ALA A 2 -8.08 3.61 10.43
N VAL A 3 -6.81 3.99 10.24
CA VAL A 3 -6.12 3.98 8.95
C VAL A 3 -4.78 3.30 9.07
N THR A 4 -4.18 2.93 7.92
CA THR A 4 -2.83 2.38 7.96
C THR A 4 -1.78 3.47 8.18
N THR A 5 -0.67 3.11 8.84
CA THR A 5 0.46 4.04 9.05
C THR A 5 1.03 4.58 7.74
N SER A 6 1.00 3.79 6.68
CA SER A 6 1.43 4.24 5.35
C SER A 6 0.50 5.33 4.78
N THR A 7 -0.82 5.23 5.00
CA THR A 7 -1.78 6.26 4.58
C THR A 7 -1.56 7.56 5.33
N GLU A 8 -1.41 7.49 6.66
CA GLU A 8 -1.14 8.68 7.49
C GLU A 8 0.18 9.34 7.11
N ASN A 9 1.26 8.55 7.05
CA ASN A 9 2.60 9.04 6.75
C ASN A 9 2.75 9.61 5.33
N SER A 10 1.85 9.25 4.40
CA SER A 10 1.86 9.83 3.05
C SER A 10 1.49 11.31 3.05
N GLY A 11 0.77 11.79 4.06
CA GLY A 11 0.24 13.15 4.12
C GLY A 11 -1.09 13.33 3.36
N LEU A 12 -1.63 12.31 2.70
CA LEU A 12 -2.89 12.42 1.95
C LEU A 12 -4.04 12.94 2.83
N LEU A 13 -4.14 12.45 4.06
CA LEU A 13 -5.25 12.82 4.96
C LEU A 13 -5.23 14.30 5.32
N SER A 14 -4.08 14.96 5.31
CA SER A 14 -3.96 16.40 5.60
C SER A 14 -4.62 17.31 4.56
N VAL A 15 -4.85 16.78 3.34
CA VAL A 15 -5.56 17.49 2.26
C VAL A 15 -6.95 16.93 2.01
N LEU A 16 -7.18 15.67 2.36
CA LEU A 16 -8.45 14.98 2.11
C LEU A 16 -9.50 15.27 3.19
N LEU A 17 -9.09 15.38 4.47
CA LEU A 17 -10.04 15.54 5.58
C LEU A 17 -10.59 16.97 5.74
N PRO A 18 -9.81 18.06 5.59
CA PRO A 18 -10.30 19.40 5.91
C PRO A 18 -11.57 19.81 5.15
N PRO A 19 -11.74 19.58 3.84
CA PRO A 19 -12.98 19.96 3.16
C PRO A 19 -14.21 19.31 3.78
N PHE A 20 -14.12 18.01 4.07
CA PHE A 20 -15.22 17.26 4.71
C PHE A 20 -15.49 17.72 6.14
N GLU A 21 -14.43 17.96 6.94
CA GLU A 21 -14.54 18.44 8.31
C GLU A 21 -15.23 19.82 8.38
N ASP A 22 -14.85 20.72 7.46
CA ASP A 22 -15.41 22.07 7.38
C ASP A 22 -16.87 22.06 6.93
N GLU A 23 -17.22 21.26 5.91
CA GLU A 23 -18.61 21.13 5.42
C GLU A 23 -19.55 20.62 6.51
N HIS A 24 -19.10 19.62 7.28
CA HIS A 24 -19.95 18.96 8.29
C HIS A 24 -19.76 19.49 9.70
N GLN A 25 -18.90 20.50 9.91
CA GLN A 25 -18.60 21.12 11.23
C GLN A 25 -18.20 20.07 12.26
N ILE A 26 -17.35 19.13 11.87
CA ILE A 26 -16.84 18.04 12.75
C ILE A 26 -15.32 17.98 12.72
N LYS A 27 -14.76 17.17 13.62
CA LYS A 27 -13.35 16.77 13.57
C LYS A 27 -13.24 15.25 13.50
N MET A 28 -12.50 14.76 12.52
CA MET A 28 -12.22 13.33 12.35
C MET A 28 -11.06 12.92 13.27
N HIS A 29 -11.31 11.95 14.15
CA HIS A 29 -10.24 11.34 14.95
C HIS A 29 -9.62 10.17 14.18
N ILE A 30 -8.32 10.28 13.90
CA ILE A 30 -7.57 9.28 13.13
C ILE A 30 -6.70 8.45 14.07
N LEU A 31 -6.83 7.12 13.98
CA LEU A 31 -5.97 6.15 14.65
C LEU A 31 -5.08 5.49 13.60
N SER A 32 -3.82 5.93 13.55
CA SER A 32 -2.81 5.42 12.61
C SER A 32 -2.16 4.16 13.15
N VAL A 33 -2.46 3.00 12.54
CA VAL A 33 -2.00 1.68 12.97
C VAL A 33 -1.81 0.73 11.78
N GLY A 34 -1.23 -0.46 11.98
CA GLY A 34 -1.18 -1.48 10.91
C GLY A 34 -2.56 -2.04 10.58
N SER A 35 -2.78 -2.49 9.32
CA SER A 35 -4.08 -3.00 8.82
C SER A 35 -4.74 -4.02 9.75
N GLY A 36 -3.97 -4.96 10.29
CA GLY A 36 -4.51 -5.97 11.21
C GLY A 36 -5.02 -5.39 12.53
N LYS A 37 -4.36 -4.34 13.05
CA LYS A 37 -4.82 -3.63 14.26
C LYS A 37 -6.00 -2.74 13.94
N ALA A 38 -6.03 -2.07 12.78
CA ALA A 38 -7.17 -1.27 12.33
C ALA A 38 -8.44 -2.12 12.25
N LEU A 39 -8.37 -3.30 11.64
CA LEU A 39 -9.49 -4.24 11.58
C LEU A 39 -9.93 -4.74 12.97
N ARG A 40 -8.99 -4.98 13.90
CA ARG A 40 -9.33 -5.33 15.29
C ARG A 40 -10.06 -4.20 16.02
N LEU A 41 -9.65 -2.94 15.83
CA LEU A 41 -10.36 -1.79 16.37
C LEU A 41 -11.80 -1.72 15.82
N GLY A 42 -11.98 -1.97 14.52
CA GLY A 42 -13.31 -2.09 13.92
C GLY A 42 -14.12 -3.27 14.49
N GLN A 43 -13.49 -4.43 14.67
CA GLN A 43 -14.13 -5.61 15.28
C GLN A 43 -14.63 -5.34 16.70
N ASN A 44 -13.90 -4.54 17.47
CA ASN A 44 -14.29 -4.14 18.84
C ASN A 44 -15.33 -3.02 18.88
N GLY A 45 -15.55 -2.29 17.77
CA GLY A 45 -16.39 -1.09 17.73
C GLY A 45 -15.68 0.17 18.24
N ASP A 46 -14.35 0.16 18.33
CA ASP A 46 -13.56 1.31 18.82
C ASP A 46 -13.46 2.45 17.78
N VAL A 47 -13.88 2.19 16.55
CA VAL A 47 -13.88 3.14 15.42
C VAL A 47 -15.12 2.95 14.56
N ASP A 48 -15.54 4.02 13.87
CA ASP A 48 -16.70 3.98 12.95
C ASP A 48 -16.34 3.44 11.56
N LEU A 49 -15.10 3.72 11.12
CA LEU A 49 -14.59 3.38 9.78
C LEU A 49 -13.18 2.79 9.88
N VAL A 50 -12.87 1.91 8.93
CA VAL A 50 -11.50 1.47 8.68
C VAL A 50 -11.12 1.74 7.22
N LEU A 51 -9.94 2.31 6.98
CA LEU A 51 -9.35 2.52 5.65
C LEU A 51 -8.02 1.75 5.58
N VAL A 52 -8.03 0.64 4.87
CA VAL A 52 -6.97 -0.37 4.92
C VAL A 52 -6.66 -0.95 3.53
N HIS A 53 -5.56 -1.68 3.41
CA HIS A 53 -5.10 -2.32 2.18
C HIS A 53 -4.61 -3.76 2.43
N ALA A 54 -5.46 -4.59 2.98
CA ALA A 54 -5.19 -5.99 3.28
C ALA A 54 -6.36 -6.89 2.81
N PRO A 55 -6.52 -7.09 1.48
CA PRO A 55 -7.74 -7.65 0.87
C PRO A 55 -8.25 -8.93 1.52
N ASP A 56 -7.38 -9.87 1.87
CA ASP A 56 -7.79 -11.14 2.47
C ASP A 56 -8.29 -10.97 3.92
N ALA A 57 -7.67 -10.06 4.68
CA ALA A 57 -8.11 -9.74 6.04
C ALA A 57 -9.43 -8.96 6.03
N GLU A 58 -9.58 -8.03 5.08
CA GLU A 58 -10.82 -7.26 4.85
C GLU A 58 -11.99 -8.18 4.49
N LYS A 59 -11.79 -9.14 3.57
CA LYS A 59 -12.79 -10.15 3.23
C LYS A 59 -13.21 -10.97 4.43
N ARG A 60 -12.24 -11.41 5.26
CA ARG A 60 -12.57 -12.14 6.50
C ARG A 60 -13.36 -11.28 7.48
N PHE A 61 -13.01 -10.00 7.62
CA PHE A 61 -13.72 -9.05 8.48
C PHE A 61 -15.18 -8.86 8.05
N ILE A 62 -15.43 -8.70 6.74
CA ILE A 62 -16.77 -8.62 6.16
C ILE A 62 -17.54 -9.91 6.35
N ASN A 63 -16.94 -11.06 6.00
CA ASN A 63 -17.61 -12.38 6.10
C ASN A 63 -17.96 -12.75 7.55
N ALA A 64 -17.20 -12.28 8.52
CA ALA A 64 -17.49 -12.42 9.94
C ALA A 64 -18.58 -11.44 10.44
N GLY A 65 -19.08 -10.57 9.58
CA GLY A 65 -20.16 -9.63 9.89
C GLY A 65 -19.72 -8.35 10.61
N TYR A 66 -18.43 -8.13 10.84
CA TYR A 66 -17.92 -6.95 11.57
C TYR A 66 -17.95 -5.66 10.77
N GLY A 67 -18.02 -5.74 9.44
CA GLY A 67 -18.08 -4.58 8.55
C GLY A 67 -19.24 -4.66 7.57
N VAL A 68 -19.66 -3.49 7.08
CA VAL A 68 -20.69 -3.32 6.05
C VAL A 68 -20.09 -2.56 4.87
N GLY A 69 -20.19 -3.14 3.67
CA GLY A 69 -19.59 -2.57 2.48
C GLY A 69 -18.05 -2.64 2.52
N ARG A 70 -17.46 -3.02 1.44
CA ARG A 70 -16.02 -2.98 1.20
C ARG A 70 -15.83 -2.22 -0.10
N ILE A 71 -15.59 -0.94 0.01
CA ILE A 71 -15.64 -0.01 -1.12
C ILE A 71 -14.21 0.36 -1.49
N ALA A 72 -13.85 0.15 -2.75
CA ALA A 72 -12.57 0.61 -3.29
C ALA A 72 -12.53 2.13 -3.28
N VAL A 73 -11.42 2.71 -2.90
CA VAL A 73 -11.21 4.17 -2.82
C VAL A 73 -10.11 4.59 -3.75
N MET A 74 -8.97 3.94 -3.64
CA MET A 74 -7.75 4.29 -4.36
C MET A 74 -6.80 3.10 -4.36
N HIS A 75 -5.78 3.18 -5.20
CA HIS A 75 -4.62 2.32 -5.09
C HIS A 75 -3.32 3.13 -5.15
N ASN A 76 -2.27 2.59 -4.57
CA ASN A 76 -0.91 2.85 -4.97
C ASN A 76 -0.31 1.56 -5.53
N ASP A 77 0.96 1.54 -5.81
CA ASP A 77 1.61 0.36 -6.35
C ASP A 77 2.91 0.02 -5.61
N PHE A 78 3.27 -1.24 -5.77
CA PHE A 78 4.63 -1.68 -5.55
C PHE A 78 5.42 -1.53 -6.85
N ILE A 79 6.71 -1.29 -6.71
CA ILE A 79 7.65 -1.16 -7.83
C ILE A 79 8.86 -2.04 -7.58
N LEU A 80 9.41 -2.58 -8.65
CA LEU A 80 10.68 -3.27 -8.59
C LEU A 80 11.79 -2.27 -8.92
N LEU A 81 12.70 -2.10 -7.99
CA LEU A 81 13.86 -1.23 -8.12
C LEU A 81 15.11 -2.06 -8.39
N GLY A 82 16.06 -1.46 -9.06
CA GLY A 82 17.34 -2.08 -9.35
C GLY A 82 18.42 -1.05 -9.67
N PRO A 83 19.69 -1.49 -9.85
CA PRO A 83 20.77 -0.61 -10.27
C PRO A 83 20.52 -0.08 -11.67
N GLY A 84 20.96 1.14 -11.97
CA GLY A 84 20.78 1.77 -13.27
C GLY A 84 21.38 0.96 -14.45
N SER A 85 22.43 0.18 -14.17
CA SER A 85 23.08 -0.75 -15.15
C SER A 85 22.22 -1.97 -15.51
N ASP A 86 21.19 -2.29 -14.69
CA ASP A 86 20.27 -3.40 -14.88
C ASP A 86 20.92 -4.71 -15.33
N PRO A 87 21.84 -5.28 -14.54
CA PRO A 87 22.64 -6.45 -14.95
C PRO A 87 21.79 -7.70 -15.23
N ALA A 88 20.58 -7.80 -14.69
CA ALA A 88 19.65 -8.88 -15.00
C ALA A 88 18.79 -8.63 -16.25
N GLY A 89 18.79 -7.40 -16.79
CA GLY A 89 17.97 -7.02 -17.94
C GLY A 89 16.47 -6.92 -17.63
N VAL A 90 16.12 -6.60 -16.39
CA VAL A 90 14.72 -6.56 -15.90
C VAL A 90 13.86 -5.55 -16.66
N LYS A 91 14.47 -4.43 -17.12
CA LYS A 91 13.77 -3.40 -17.92
C LYS A 91 13.18 -3.95 -19.23
N SER A 92 13.65 -5.11 -19.71
CA SER A 92 13.12 -5.79 -20.90
C SER A 92 11.98 -6.76 -20.61
N ALA A 93 11.65 -6.99 -19.33
CA ALA A 93 10.64 -7.96 -18.93
C ALA A 93 9.24 -7.57 -19.41
N THR A 94 8.48 -8.57 -19.84
CA THR A 94 7.10 -8.42 -20.34
C THR A 94 6.04 -8.71 -19.29
N SER A 95 6.45 -9.28 -18.16
CA SER A 95 5.60 -9.55 -17.00
C SER A 95 6.45 -9.53 -15.71
N LEU A 96 5.80 -9.41 -14.56
CA LEU A 96 6.52 -9.50 -13.29
C LEU A 96 7.18 -10.87 -13.10
N ALA A 97 6.52 -11.96 -13.51
CA ALA A 97 7.11 -13.30 -13.45
C ALA A 97 8.38 -13.41 -14.30
N ASP A 98 8.40 -12.78 -15.47
CA ASP A 98 9.57 -12.68 -16.34
C ASP A 98 10.68 -11.85 -15.66
N ALA A 99 10.34 -10.68 -15.10
CA ALA A 99 11.27 -9.83 -14.35
C ALA A 99 11.97 -10.59 -13.20
N LEU A 100 11.18 -11.30 -12.40
CA LEU A 100 11.70 -12.15 -11.32
C LEU A 100 12.52 -13.34 -11.83
N GLY A 101 12.11 -13.90 -12.98
CA GLY A 101 12.85 -14.96 -13.69
C GLY A 101 14.23 -14.50 -14.13
N LEU A 102 14.35 -13.31 -14.69
CA LEU A 102 15.61 -12.71 -15.13
C LEU A 102 16.57 -12.50 -13.96
N ILE A 103 16.08 -12.01 -12.81
CA ILE A 103 16.89 -11.86 -11.58
C ILE A 103 17.40 -13.21 -11.09
N LYS A 104 16.55 -14.24 -11.08
CA LYS A 104 16.96 -15.62 -10.73
C LYS A 104 18.00 -16.17 -11.70
N MET A 105 17.80 -16.02 -13.01
CA MET A 105 18.69 -16.58 -14.04
C MET A 105 20.08 -15.94 -14.00
N SER A 106 20.15 -14.63 -13.80
CA SER A 106 21.41 -13.89 -13.66
C SER A 106 22.06 -14.07 -12.31
N GLN A 107 21.35 -14.66 -11.33
CA GLN A 107 21.74 -14.71 -9.91
C GLN A 107 22.09 -13.34 -9.34
N SER A 108 21.47 -12.29 -9.88
CA SER A 108 21.65 -10.93 -9.38
C SER A 108 21.08 -10.80 -7.99
N THR A 109 21.78 -10.05 -7.13
CA THR A 109 21.37 -9.90 -5.73
C THR A 109 19.99 -9.27 -5.63
N PHE A 110 19.12 -9.87 -4.82
CA PHE A 110 17.83 -9.33 -4.43
C PHE A 110 17.78 -9.13 -2.92
N ILE A 111 17.41 -7.93 -2.48
CA ILE A 111 17.24 -7.59 -1.07
C ILE A 111 15.77 -7.75 -0.70
N SER A 112 15.51 -8.57 0.31
CA SER A 112 14.20 -8.69 0.94
C SER A 112 14.20 -8.04 2.32
N ARG A 113 13.09 -7.38 2.65
CA ARG A 113 12.92 -6.85 4.00
C ARG A 113 13.00 -7.94 5.08
N GLY A 114 12.37 -9.08 4.86
CA GLY A 114 12.42 -10.22 5.77
C GLY A 114 11.81 -9.97 7.16
N ASP A 115 10.95 -8.95 7.31
CA ASP A 115 10.44 -8.41 8.59
C ASP A 115 8.94 -8.68 8.83
N ASP A 116 8.35 -9.57 8.05
CA ASP A 116 6.90 -9.91 8.08
C ASP A 116 5.94 -8.73 7.83
N SER A 117 6.44 -7.62 7.28
CA SER A 117 5.64 -6.47 6.87
C SER A 117 4.73 -6.77 5.67
N GLY A 118 3.81 -5.83 5.36
CA GLY A 118 2.96 -5.91 4.17
C GLY A 118 3.77 -6.02 2.87
N THR A 119 4.86 -5.25 2.73
CA THR A 119 5.76 -5.34 1.56
C THR A 119 6.45 -6.69 1.48
N HIS A 120 6.94 -7.24 2.61
CA HIS A 120 7.55 -8.56 2.63
C HIS A 120 6.54 -9.67 2.25
N LYS A 121 5.33 -9.61 2.79
CA LYS A 121 4.25 -10.56 2.42
C LYS A 121 3.88 -10.46 0.94
N LYS A 122 3.81 -9.24 0.42
CA LYS A 122 3.58 -9.01 -1.02
C LYS A 122 4.70 -9.62 -1.85
N GLU A 123 5.94 -9.35 -1.52
CA GLU A 123 7.13 -9.89 -2.17
C GLU A 123 7.11 -11.42 -2.21
N GLN A 124 6.89 -12.07 -1.06
CA GLN A 124 6.78 -13.54 -0.99
C GLN A 124 5.69 -14.08 -1.89
N LYS A 125 4.51 -13.40 -1.93
CA LYS A 125 3.40 -13.80 -2.81
C LYS A 125 3.77 -13.68 -4.28
N LEU A 126 4.55 -12.66 -4.66
CA LEU A 126 5.00 -12.46 -6.03
C LEU A 126 5.97 -13.58 -6.45
N TRP A 127 6.93 -13.96 -5.61
CA TRP A 127 7.83 -15.10 -5.85
C TRP A 127 7.06 -16.41 -5.98
N GLU A 128 6.08 -16.66 -5.09
CA GLU A 128 5.21 -17.83 -5.16
C GLU A 128 4.41 -17.87 -6.47
N THR A 129 3.80 -16.75 -6.86
CA THR A 129 3.00 -16.65 -8.10
C THR A 129 3.86 -16.87 -9.34
N ALA A 130 5.12 -16.40 -9.32
CA ALA A 130 6.08 -16.68 -10.40
C ALA A 130 6.60 -18.13 -10.41
N GLY A 131 6.23 -18.96 -9.43
CA GLY A 131 6.74 -20.33 -9.30
C GLY A 131 8.24 -20.39 -8.96
N ILE A 132 8.77 -19.33 -8.36
CA ILE A 132 10.19 -19.20 -8.04
C ILE A 132 10.39 -19.32 -6.54
N LYS A 133 11.27 -20.22 -6.13
CA LYS A 133 11.77 -20.28 -4.76
C LYS A 133 13.12 -19.57 -4.70
N PRO A 134 13.21 -18.43 -3.99
CA PRO A 134 14.49 -17.72 -3.85
C PRO A 134 15.57 -18.56 -3.16
N ASP A 135 16.82 -18.42 -3.61
CA ASP A 135 17.99 -19.11 -3.04
C ASP A 135 18.85 -18.09 -2.26
N ARG A 136 19.33 -18.47 -1.09
CA ARG A 136 20.17 -17.64 -0.21
C ARG A 136 21.47 -17.14 -0.87
N LYS A 137 21.87 -17.69 -2.00
CA LYS A 137 23.06 -17.23 -2.74
C LYS A 137 22.89 -15.83 -3.31
N TRP A 138 21.70 -15.49 -3.78
CA TRP A 138 21.39 -14.21 -4.39
C TRP A 138 20.24 -13.46 -3.69
N TYR A 139 19.49 -14.12 -2.83
CA TYR A 139 18.36 -13.54 -2.09
C TYR A 139 18.75 -13.30 -0.63
N LEU A 140 18.83 -12.03 -0.24
CA LEU A 140 19.28 -11.60 1.08
C LEU A 140 18.12 -11.04 1.90
N SER A 141 17.63 -11.80 2.85
CA SER A 141 16.62 -11.37 3.83
C SER A 141 17.31 -10.68 5.01
N ILE A 142 16.99 -9.39 5.24
CA ILE A 142 17.76 -8.56 6.17
C ILE A 142 17.07 -8.30 7.51
N GLY A 143 15.77 -8.60 7.65
CA GLY A 143 15.02 -8.38 8.89
C GLY A 143 14.88 -6.91 9.29
N GLN A 144 14.84 -5.98 8.30
CA GLN A 144 14.86 -4.53 8.54
C GLN A 144 13.71 -3.81 7.82
N GLY A 145 13.42 -2.57 8.28
CA GLY A 145 12.45 -1.70 7.64
C GLY A 145 12.86 -1.23 6.24
N MET A 146 11.90 -0.68 5.47
CA MET A 146 12.07 -0.37 4.04
C MET A 146 13.24 0.59 3.77
N GLY A 147 13.46 1.60 4.61
CA GLY A 147 14.56 2.54 4.44
C GLY A 147 15.93 1.86 4.49
N ALA A 148 16.18 1.00 5.49
CA ALA A 148 17.42 0.23 5.58
C ALA A 148 17.57 -0.76 4.41
N ALA A 149 16.46 -1.36 3.97
CA ALA A 149 16.46 -2.28 2.85
C ALA A 149 16.79 -1.56 1.53
N LEU A 150 16.26 -0.38 1.29
CA LEU A 150 16.61 0.47 0.13
C LEU A 150 18.09 0.88 0.15
N THR A 151 18.60 1.31 1.32
CA THR A 151 20.01 1.68 1.46
C THR A 151 20.91 0.49 1.12
N MET A 152 20.61 -0.68 1.66
CA MET A 152 21.38 -1.90 1.37
C MET A 152 21.28 -2.32 -0.11
N ALA A 153 20.11 -2.19 -0.73
CA ALA A 153 19.94 -2.47 -2.16
C ALA A 153 20.80 -1.53 -3.01
N TYR A 154 20.84 -0.25 -2.68
CA TYR A 154 21.69 0.74 -3.33
C TYR A 154 23.18 0.41 -3.19
N GLU A 155 23.65 0.16 -1.96
CA GLU A 155 25.07 -0.16 -1.68
C GLU A 155 25.53 -1.44 -2.38
N LYS A 156 24.65 -2.45 -2.46
CA LYS A 156 24.95 -3.74 -3.10
C LYS A 156 24.63 -3.78 -4.60
N GLN A 157 24.15 -2.69 -5.15
CA GLN A 157 23.66 -2.65 -6.55
C GLN A 157 22.69 -3.81 -6.84
N ALA A 158 21.70 -3.95 -5.94
CA ALA A 158 20.77 -5.08 -5.90
C ALA A 158 19.35 -4.67 -6.31
N TYR A 159 18.55 -5.67 -6.65
CA TYR A 159 17.11 -5.52 -6.88
C TYR A 159 16.34 -5.56 -5.56
N ILE A 160 15.19 -4.88 -5.52
CA ILE A 160 14.33 -4.84 -4.32
C ILE A 160 12.90 -4.46 -4.71
N LEU A 161 11.91 -5.07 -4.04
CA LEU A 161 10.52 -4.60 -4.09
C LEU A 161 10.32 -3.48 -3.06
N SER A 162 9.75 -2.37 -3.50
CA SER A 162 9.36 -1.26 -2.62
C SER A 162 7.93 -0.82 -2.91
N ASP A 163 7.25 -0.25 -1.92
CA ASP A 163 6.12 0.63 -2.21
C ASP A 163 6.62 1.96 -2.80
N ARG A 164 5.85 2.51 -3.75
CA ARG A 164 6.21 3.76 -4.45
C ARG A 164 6.38 4.93 -3.47
N GLY A 165 5.55 5.02 -2.44
CA GLY A 165 5.61 6.13 -1.48
C GLY A 165 6.94 6.20 -0.75
N THR A 166 7.44 5.05 -0.28
CA THR A 166 8.78 5.00 0.35
C THR A 166 9.88 5.34 -0.65
N TYR A 167 9.82 4.81 -1.87
CA TYR A 167 10.78 5.16 -2.92
C TYR A 167 10.82 6.68 -3.17
N LEU A 168 9.65 7.31 -3.34
CA LEU A 168 9.55 8.76 -3.57
C LEU A 168 10.13 9.59 -2.41
N ALA A 169 9.95 9.13 -1.16
CA ALA A 169 10.53 9.79 0.01
C ALA A 169 12.07 9.69 0.07
N TYR A 170 12.65 8.73 -0.64
CA TYR A 170 14.10 8.50 -0.71
C TYR A 170 14.73 9.00 -2.03
N LEU A 171 13.94 9.57 -2.94
CA LEU A 171 14.47 10.17 -4.17
C LEU A 171 15.56 11.20 -3.86
N GLY A 172 16.65 11.16 -4.61
CA GLY A 172 17.82 12.03 -4.43
C GLY A 172 18.80 11.57 -3.33
N ARG A 173 18.45 10.57 -2.52
CA ARG A 173 19.36 9.99 -1.50
C ARG A 173 20.03 8.70 -1.98
N MET A 174 19.52 8.08 -3.01
CA MET A 174 20.05 6.86 -3.60
C MET A 174 19.75 6.83 -5.11
N ASN A 175 20.59 6.13 -5.86
CA ASN A 175 20.46 5.99 -7.30
C ASN A 175 20.04 4.56 -7.65
N LEU A 176 18.77 4.24 -7.35
CA LEU A 176 18.09 3.04 -7.82
C LEU A 176 17.04 3.46 -8.84
N ASP A 177 16.99 2.77 -9.96
CA ASP A 177 15.99 2.99 -11.01
C ASP A 177 14.76 2.13 -10.76
N ILE A 178 13.58 2.60 -11.19
CA ILE A 178 12.43 1.74 -11.38
C ILE A 178 12.72 0.86 -12.61
N VAL A 179 12.87 -0.44 -12.39
CA VAL A 179 13.18 -1.41 -13.46
C VAL A 179 11.93 -2.17 -13.92
N TYR A 180 10.87 -2.23 -13.08
CA TYR A 180 9.58 -2.82 -13.45
C TYR A 180 8.44 -2.20 -12.63
N GLU A 181 7.35 -1.82 -13.29
CA GLU A 181 6.17 -1.18 -12.71
C GLU A 181 4.90 -1.42 -13.55
N LYS A 182 3.76 -0.88 -13.10
CA LYS A 182 2.49 -0.82 -13.86
C LYS A 182 1.86 -2.18 -14.20
N ASP A 183 2.15 -3.20 -13.41
CA ASP A 183 1.49 -4.49 -13.51
C ASP A 183 0.31 -4.55 -12.52
N GLU A 184 -0.82 -5.12 -12.94
CA GLU A 184 -2.01 -5.26 -12.09
C GLU A 184 -1.71 -6.00 -10.78
N ILE A 185 -0.79 -6.98 -10.83
CA ILE A 185 -0.37 -7.72 -9.64
C ILE A 185 0.40 -6.84 -8.64
N LEU A 186 0.95 -5.71 -9.07
CA LEU A 186 1.66 -4.77 -8.20
C LEU A 186 0.74 -3.76 -7.53
N LYS A 187 -0.52 -3.67 -7.92
CA LYS A 187 -1.48 -2.77 -7.29
C LYS A 187 -1.66 -3.11 -5.81
N ASN A 188 -1.79 -2.06 -5.03
CA ASN A 188 -2.05 -2.10 -3.60
C ASN A 188 -3.34 -1.32 -3.32
N LEU A 189 -4.46 -2.05 -3.33
CA LEU A 189 -5.82 -1.51 -3.28
C LEU A 189 -6.19 -1.11 -1.86
N TYR A 190 -6.68 0.10 -1.68
CA TYR A 190 -7.22 0.63 -0.44
C TYR A 190 -8.73 0.60 -0.43
N HIS A 191 -9.29 0.03 0.63
CA HIS A 191 -10.74 -0.04 0.81
C HIS A 191 -11.15 0.66 2.09
N ILE A 192 -12.30 1.35 2.01
CA ILE A 192 -13.00 1.86 3.17
C ILE A 192 -14.14 0.92 3.54
N ILE A 193 -14.30 0.66 4.84
CA ILE A 193 -15.29 -0.26 5.38
C ILE A 193 -15.97 0.42 6.56
N LEU A 194 -17.31 0.46 6.55
CA LEU A 194 -18.12 0.87 7.68
C LEU A 194 -18.14 -0.26 8.73
N VAL A 195 -17.86 0.05 9.98
CA VAL A 195 -18.05 -0.89 11.08
C VAL A 195 -19.54 -1.17 11.26
N ASN A 196 -19.90 -2.43 11.50
CA ASN A 196 -21.30 -2.86 11.46
C ASN A 196 -22.12 -2.31 12.64
N PRO A 197 -23.06 -1.38 12.40
CA PRO A 197 -23.87 -0.77 13.45
C PRO A 197 -24.86 -1.75 14.10
N LYS A 198 -25.17 -2.89 13.46
CA LYS A 198 -26.00 -3.94 14.05
C LYS A 198 -25.29 -4.66 15.19
N ILE A 199 -23.96 -4.73 15.15
CA ILE A 199 -23.13 -5.31 16.22
C ILE A 199 -22.76 -4.22 17.23
N HIS A 200 -22.48 -3.00 16.74
CA HIS A 200 -22.02 -1.86 17.53
C HIS A 200 -22.97 -0.67 17.36
N PRO A 201 -24.11 -0.59 18.11
CA PRO A 201 -25.12 0.45 17.91
C PRO A 201 -24.65 1.88 18.20
N HIS A 202 -23.50 2.07 18.84
CA HIS A 202 -22.90 3.37 19.15
C HIS A 202 -22.11 3.97 17.97
N ILE A 203 -21.88 3.21 16.89
CA ILE A 203 -21.20 3.69 15.69
C ILE A 203 -21.97 4.85 15.06
N LYS A 204 -21.27 5.91 14.73
CA LYS A 204 -21.81 7.11 14.09
C LYS A 204 -22.10 6.87 12.60
N THR A 205 -23.02 5.94 12.32
CA THR A 205 -23.31 5.40 10.99
C THR A 205 -23.58 6.49 9.96
N GLU A 206 -24.38 7.49 10.29
CA GLU A 206 -24.74 8.56 9.34
C GLU A 206 -23.54 9.39 8.91
N LEU A 207 -22.71 9.82 9.87
CA LEU A 207 -21.49 10.58 9.57
C LEU A 207 -20.44 9.73 8.85
N ALA A 208 -20.32 8.47 9.24
CA ALA A 208 -19.43 7.51 8.59
C ALA A 208 -19.82 7.29 7.13
N GLN A 209 -21.14 7.15 6.85
CA GLN A 209 -21.64 7.02 5.46
C GLN A 209 -21.37 8.29 4.64
N LYS A 210 -21.62 9.47 5.20
CA LYS A 210 -21.29 10.74 4.53
C LYS A 210 -19.80 10.82 4.16
N PHE A 211 -18.90 10.36 5.02
CA PHE A 211 -17.48 10.31 4.67
C PHE A 211 -17.17 9.31 3.56
N ILE A 212 -17.81 8.13 3.57
CA ILE A 212 -17.70 7.17 2.47
C ILE A 212 -18.15 7.81 1.16
N ASP A 213 -19.33 8.44 1.17
CA ASP A 213 -19.90 9.09 -0.01
C ASP A 213 -18.98 10.20 -0.53
N TYR A 214 -18.42 11.04 0.37
CA TYR A 214 -17.47 12.09 0.02
C TYR A 214 -16.19 11.54 -0.62
N ILE A 215 -15.53 10.57 0.02
CA ILE A 215 -14.23 10.05 -0.46
C ILE A 215 -14.38 9.30 -1.78
N THR A 216 -15.56 8.79 -2.09
CA THR A 216 -15.89 8.09 -3.34
C THR A 216 -16.58 8.98 -4.38
N ALA A 217 -16.97 10.19 -4.02
CA ALA A 217 -17.49 11.18 -4.94
C ALA A 217 -16.38 11.87 -5.75
N GLU A 218 -16.75 12.59 -6.78
CA GLU A 218 -15.83 13.29 -7.69
C GLU A 218 -14.87 14.22 -6.94
N GLU A 219 -15.32 14.90 -5.90
CA GLU A 219 -14.52 15.82 -5.10
C GLU A 219 -13.37 15.09 -4.37
N GLY A 220 -13.68 14.10 -3.54
CA GLY A 220 -12.66 13.31 -2.82
C GLY A 220 -11.71 12.59 -3.78
N GLN A 221 -12.24 12.05 -4.88
CA GLN A 221 -11.43 11.35 -5.88
C GLN A 221 -10.51 12.33 -6.66
N LYS A 222 -10.91 13.57 -6.92
CA LYS A 222 -10.04 14.61 -7.49
C LYS A 222 -8.91 15.00 -6.55
N ILE A 223 -9.16 15.07 -5.24
CA ILE A 223 -8.09 15.31 -4.25
C ILE A 223 -7.07 14.18 -4.30
N ILE A 224 -7.51 12.93 -4.33
CA ILE A 224 -6.64 11.75 -4.45
C ILE A 224 -5.83 11.80 -5.76
N LEU A 225 -6.50 12.06 -6.90
CA LEU A 225 -5.87 12.14 -8.23
C LEU A 225 -4.78 13.21 -8.30
N ASN A 226 -4.98 14.35 -7.63
CA ASN A 226 -4.07 15.49 -7.66
C ASN A 226 -2.99 15.44 -6.57
N PHE A 227 -3.05 14.46 -5.67
CA PHE A 227 -2.07 14.34 -4.60
C PHE A 227 -0.70 13.91 -5.14
N ARG A 228 0.34 14.66 -4.77
CA ARG A 228 1.71 14.45 -5.26
C ARG A 228 2.72 14.43 -4.11
N ILE A 229 3.74 13.59 -4.25
CA ILE A 229 4.97 13.65 -3.46
C ILE A 229 6.12 13.90 -4.42
N ASN A 230 6.91 14.95 -4.20
CA ASN A 230 8.00 15.36 -5.09
C ASN A 230 7.56 15.52 -6.56
N ASN A 231 6.36 16.07 -6.79
CA ASN A 231 5.69 16.22 -8.09
C ASN A 231 5.26 14.91 -8.77
N GLU A 232 5.43 13.75 -8.12
CA GLU A 232 5.02 12.46 -8.63
C GLU A 232 3.69 12.00 -7.98
N PRO A 233 2.76 11.40 -8.75
CA PRO A 233 1.53 10.85 -8.20
C PRO A 233 1.85 9.67 -7.28
N LEU A 234 1.19 9.63 -6.12
CA LEU A 234 1.33 8.50 -5.20
C LEU A 234 0.09 7.60 -5.21
N PHE A 235 -1.08 8.18 -5.29
CA PHE A 235 -2.34 7.45 -5.30
C PHE A 235 -3.10 7.68 -6.60
N TYR A 236 -3.82 6.67 -7.02
CA TYR A 236 -4.70 6.67 -8.17
C TYR A 236 -6.12 6.39 -7.68
N PRO A 237 -7.13 7.19 -8.07
CA PRO A 237 -8.51 6.95 -7.69
C PRO A 237 -9.05 5.66 -8.34
N ASP A 238 -9.93 4.95 -7.62
CA ASP A 238 -10.52 3.68 -8.11
C ASP A 238 -12.01 3.83 -8.45
N VAL A 239 -12.60 5.01 -8.28
CA VAL A 239 -14.04 5.26 -8.51
C VAL A 239 -14.30 6.13 -9.73
N ILE A 240 -13.36 7.01 -10.07
CA ILE A 240 -13.41 7.82 -11.30
C ILE A 240 -12.28 7.40 -12.25
N ASN A 241 -12.54 7.42 -13.55
CA ASN A 241 -11.56 7.16 -14.61
C ASN A 241 -10.89 8.47 -15.06
#